data_c811a1fed02a90e508e30c7e25e49ba4
#
_entry.id   c811a1fed02a90e508e30c7e25e49ba4
#
_cell.length_a   1.000
_cell.length_b   1.000
_cell.length_c   1.000
_cell.angle_alpha   90.00
_cell.angle_beta   90.00
_cell.angle_gamma   90.00
#
_symmetry.space_group_name_H-M   'P 1'
#
loop_
_entity.id
_entity.type
_entity.pdbx_description
1 polymer ?
#
loop_
_entity_poly.entity_id
_entity_poly.type
_entity_poly.pdbx_seq_one_letter_code
_entity_poly.pdbx_strand_id
1 'polypeptide(L)'
;WELDPRTDTDGLEAAAALCRSAGYWALPYPVAERLAKPVDLDTDGLLVIGGRRPAAAVAGLSARWTAVTLDGVRSEVTGQGPAGTEFVTELQLAQRDTDGAADVALGLVLPCWTLLGMLDRAIELTVAHVSLRKQFGQTLSSFQGVQFQLTDAEVERSGLDMLAKYALWSVGERRPEALHDALALLAAALEAAEIVFRVCHQLHGAVGFCDETT
;
A
#
# COMPACT_ATOMS: atom_id res chain seq x y z
N TRP A 1 -12.29 -9.44 -13.55
CA TRP A 1 -11.84 -8.06 -13.70
C TRP A 1 -11.23 -7.92 -15.09
N GLU A 2 -11.79 -7.03 -15.93
CA GLU A 2 -11.29 -6.73 -17.28
C GLU A 2 -10.25 -5.61 -17.28
N LEU A 3 -9.97 -4.99 -16.12
CA LEU A 3 -8.99 -3.91 -15.99
C LEU A 3 -7.57 -4.46 -16.00
N ASP A 4 -6.81 -4.14 -17.04
CA ASP A 4 -5.38 -4.43 -17.15
C ASP A 4 -4.57 -3.12 -17.13
N PRO A 5 -3.82 -2.85 -16.04
CA PRO A 5 -3.03 -1.62 -15.90
C PRO A 5 -1.85 -1.50 -16.88
N ARG A 6 -1.60 -2.53 -17.70
CA ARG A 6 -0.50 -2.54 -18.67
C ARG A 6 -0.93 -2.15 -20.09
N THR A 7 -2.23 -2.06 -20.33
CA THR A 7 -2.79 -1.82 -21.66
C THR A 7 -2.52 -0.39 -22.14
N ASP A 8 -2.86 0.59 -21.30
CA ASP A 8 -2.71 2.01 -21.59
C ASP A 8 -2.64 2.86 -20.30
N THR A 9 -2.47 4.16 -20.44
CA THR A 9 -2.38 5.11 -19.33
C THR A 9 -3.69 5.16 -18.53
N ASP A 10 -4.83 5.15 -19.20
CA ASP A 10 -6.14 5.25 -18.54
C ASP A 10 -6.39 4.01 -17.66
N GLY A 11 -6.04 2.82 -18.14
CA GLY A 11 -6.10 1.57 -17.39
C GLY A 11 -5.17 1.57 -16.18
N LEU A 12 -3.97 2.14 -16.30
CA LEU A 12 -3.02 2.27 -15.21
C LEU A 12 -3.53 3.26 -14.13
N GLU A 13 -4.05 4.42 -14.54
CA GLU A 13 -4.63 5.41 -13.63
C GLU A 13 -5.88 4.87 -12.93
N ALA A 14 -6.73 4.14 -13.65
CA ALA A 14 -7.91 3.47 -13.08
C ALA A 14 -7.50 2.42 -12.03
N ALA A 15 -6.44 1.65 -12.29
CA ALA A 15 -5.91 0.68 -11.34
C ALA A 15 -5.38 1.35 -10.07
N ALA A 16 -4.63 2.45 -10.20
CA ALA A 16 -4.14 3.23 -9.08
C ALA A 16 -5.29 3.83 -8.24
N ALA A 17 -6.29 4.41 -8.90
CA ALA A 17 -7.48 4.95 -8.23
C ALA A 17 -8.27 3.86 -7.49
N LEU A 18 -8.38 2.66 -8.06
CA LEU A 18 -9.03 1.52 -7.43
C LEU A 18 -8.25 1.03 -6.20
N CYS A 19 -6.91 0.95 -6.28
CA CYS A 19 -6.05 0.64 -5.15
C CYS A 19 -6.22 1.67 -4.02
N ARG A 20 -6.21 2.97 -4.34
CA ARG A 20 -6.43 4.04 -3.37
C ARG A 20 -7.81 3.92 -2.70
N SER A 21 -8.85 3.65 -3.48
CA SER A 21 -10.20 3.42 -2.96
C SER A 21 -10.26 2.19 -2.03
N ALA A 22 -9.59 1.10 -2.41
CA ALA A 22 -9.51 -0.11 -1.58
C ALA A 22 -8.84 0.18 -0.22
N GLY A 23 -7.75 0.96 -0.22
CA GLY A 23 -7.09 1.40 1.00
C GLY A 23 -7.97 2.31 1.85
N TYR A 24 -8.63 3.29 1.24
CA TYR A 24 -9.53 4.22 1.93
C TYR A 24 -10.66 3.49 2.69
N TRP A 25 -11.20 2.43 2.09
CA TRP A 25 -12.27 1.63 2.70
C TRP A 25 -11.76 0.43 3.50
N ALA A 26 -10.44 0.32 3.70
CA ALA A 26 -9.79 -0.81 4.39
C ALA A 26 -10.28 -2.18 3.88
N LEU A 27 -10.42 -2.31 2.56
CA LEU A 27 -10.95 -3.51 1.94
C LEU A 27 -10.02 -4.70 2.21
N PRO A 28 -10.48 -5.79 2.87
CA PRO A 28 -9.65 -6.96 3.17
C PRO A 28 -9.49 -7.86 1.92
N TYR A 29 -8.95 -7.28 0.85
CA TYR A 29 -8.78 -7.94 -0.44
C TYR A 29 -7.54 -7.39 -1.16
N PRO A 30 -6.65 -8.22 -1.70
CA PRO A 30 -5.39 -7.82 -2.30
C PRO A 30 -5.58 -7.23 -3.70
N VAL A 31 -6.20 -6.06 -3.78
CA VAL A 31 -6.53 -5.39 -5.05
C VAL A 31 -5.28 -5.09 -5.86
N ALA A 32 -4.27 -4.52 -5.22
CA ALA A 32 -3.03 -4.13 -5.87
C ALA A 32 -2.27 -5.33 -6.45
N GLU A 33 -2.14 -6.38 -5.66
CA GLU A 33 -1.45 -7.61 -6.05
C GLU A 33 -2.17 -8.31 -7.22
N ARG A 34 -3.51 -8.29 -7.21
CA ARG A 34 -4.30 -8.88 -8.31
C ARG A 34 -4.24 -8.07 -9.59
N LEU A 35 -4.20 -6.74 -9.50
CA LEU A 35 -4.02 -5.88 -10.67
C LEU A 35 -2.60 -5.94 -11.23
N ALA A 36 -1.61 -6.22 -10.38
CA ALA A 36 -0.22 -6.35 -10.79
C ALA A 36 0.12 -7.71 -11.43
N LYS A 37 -0.83 -8.65 -11.52
CA LYS A 37 -0.56 -10.01 -12.05
C LYS A 37 0.12 -9.97 -13.42
N PRO A 38 1.13 -10.84 -13.66
CA PRO A 38 1.73 -11.01 -14.98
C PRO A 38 0.71 -11.50 -16.02
N VAL A 39 0.81 -10.99 -17.24
CA VAL A 39 -0.11 -11.36 -18.34
C VAL A 39 0.27 -12.70 -19.00
N ASP A 40 1.52 -13.11 -18.85
CA ASP A 40 2.11 -14.31 -19.46
C ASP A 40 2.03 -15.55 -18.56
N LEU A 41 1.48 -15.43 -17.36
CA LEU A 41 1.35 -16.52 -16.38
C LEU A 41 -0.11 -16.74 -15.98
N ASP A 42 -0.45 -18.02 -15.79
CA ASP A 42 -1.73 -18.42 -15.20
C ASP A 42 -1.65 -18.25 -13.66
N THR A 43 -1.82 -17.02 -13.21
CA THR A 43 -1.76 -16.62 -11.79
C THR A 43 -2.88 -15.65 -11.46
N ASP A 44 -3.26 -15.60 -10.19
CA ASP A 44 -4.30 -14.71 -9.70
C ASP A 44 -3.76 -13.37 -9.17
N GLY A 45 -2.45 -13.30 -8.92
CA GLY A 45 -1.80 -12.08 -8.46
C GLY A 45 -0.30 -12.18 -8.36
N LEU A 46 0.35 -11.03 -8.14
CA LEU A 46 1.79 -10.86 -8.02
C LEU A 46 2.15 -10.36 -6.61
N LEU A 47 3.18 -10.95 -6.04
CA LEU A 47 3.80 -10.52 -4.79
C LEU A 47 5.24 -10.08 -5.07
N VAL A 48 5.58 -8.84 -4.79
CA VAL A 48 6.99 -8.42 -4.78
C VAL A 48 7.57 -8.76 -3.41
N ILE A 49 8.62 -9.58 -3.41
CA ILE A 49 9.22 -10.11 -2.19
C ILE A 49 10.66 -9.62 -2.01
N GLY A 50 11.03 -9.38 -0.77
CA GLY A 50 12.42 -9.12 -0.38
C GLY A 50 13.17 -10.41 -0.05
N GLY A 51 14.44 -10.38 -0.29
CA GLY A 51 15.55 -11.21 0.07
C GLY A 51 15.35 -12.60 0.72
N ARG A 52 15.90 -12.78 1.93
CA ARG A 52 16.19 -14.10 2.50
C ARG A 52 15.00 -14.84 3.15
N ARG A 53 13.92 -14.13 3.44
CA ARG A 53 12.69 -14.69 4.03
C ARG A 53 11.50 -14.16 3.27
N PRO A 54 11.08 -14.85 2.21
CA PRO A 54 9.92 -14.42 1.44
C PRO A 54 8.66 -14.49 2.32
N ALA A 55 7.98 -13.36 2.42
CA ALA A 55 6.77 -13.25 3.23
C ALA A 55 5.81 -12.24 2.61
N ALA A 56 4.52 -12.41 2.82
CA ALA A 56 3.47 -11.52 2.33
C ALA A 56 2.25 -11.49 3.25
N ALA A 57 1.49 -10.39 3.18
CA ALA A 57 0.27 -10.18 3.95
C ALA A 57 -0.98 -10.71 3.21
N VAL A 58 -0.91 -11.93 2.69
CA VAL A 58 -2.01 -12.56 1.90
C VAL A 58 -2.54 -13.85 2.53
N ALA A 59 -2.36 -14.01 3.84
CA ALA A 59 -2.80 -15.20 4.56
C ALA A 59 -4.32 -15.44 4.40
N GLY A 60 -4.71 -16.70 4.18
CA GLY A 60 -6.11 -17.14 4.13
C GLY A 60 -6.79 -17.02 2.77
N LEU A 61 -6.11 -16.55 1.73
CA LEU A 61 -6.65 -16.52 0.36
C LEU A 61 -6.20 -17.77 -0.41
N SER A 62 -7.13 -18.63 -0.78
CA SER A 62 -6.88 -19.71 -1.74
C SER A 62 -6.78 -19.13 -3.15
N ALA A 63 -5.57 -18.80 -3.58
CA ALA A 63 -5.29 -18.24 -4.89
C ALA A 63 -3.92 -18.73 -5.36
N ARG A 64 -3.71 -18.71 -6.67
CA ARG A 64 -2.41 -19.02 -7.29
C ARG A 64 -1.59 -17.74 -7.34
N TRP A 65 -0.55 -17.67 -6.55
CA TRP A 65 0.31 -16.50 -6.45
C TRP A 65 1.64 -16.69 -7.16
N THR A 66 2.08 -15.68 -7.87
CA THR A 66 3.46 -15.56 -8.34
C THR A 66 4.19 -14.56 -7.46
N ALA A 67 5.36 -14.93 -6.97
CA ALA A 67 6.27 -14.04 -6.30
C ALA A 67 7.38 -13.59 -7.27
N VAL A 68 7.83 -12.34 -7.14
CA VAL A 68 8.97 -11.81 -7.89
C VAL A 68 9.91 -11.08 -6.94
N THR A 69 11.20 -11.30 -7.08
CA THR A 69 12.24 -10.57 -6.36
C THR A 69 12.58 -9.26 -7.07
N LEU A 70 13.30 -8.34 -6.39
CA LEU A 70 13.69 -7.05 -6.99
C LEU A 70 14.60 -7.19 -8.22
N ASP A 71 15.32 -8.29 -8.33
CA ASP A 71 16.16 -8.64 -9.49
C ASP A 71 15.40 -9.42 -10.58
N GLY A 72 14.08 -9.54 -10.45
CA GLY A 72 13.21 -10.10 -11.48
C GLY A 72 13.06 -11.63 -11.45
N VAL A 73 13.60 -12.33 -10.47
CA VAL A 73 13.44 -13.79 -10.37
C VAL A 73 12.01 -14.12 -9.96
N ARG A 74 11.29 -14.85 -10.83
CA ARG A 74 9.92 -15.30 -10.57
C ARG A 74 9.90 -16.65 -9.86
N SER A 75 8.93 -16.82 -8.98
CA SER A 75 8.66 -18.07 -8.26
C SER A 75 7.16 -18.28 -8.12
N GLU A 76 6.74 -19.53 -8.17
CA GLU A 76 5.39 -19.92 -7.78
C GLU A 76 5.31 -20.05 -6.27
N VAL A 77 4.24 -19.54 -5.69
CA VAL A 77 3.95 -19.77 -4.27
C VAL A 77 3.29 -21.14 -4.14
N THR A 78 4.03 -22.11 -3.62
CA THR A 78 3.58 -23.50 -3.47
C THR A 78 2.95 -23.80 -2.12
N GLY A 79 3.14 -22.92 -1.15
CA GLY A 79 2.58 -23.05 0.19
C GLY A 79 2.83 -21.82 1.05
N GLN A 80 2.13 -21.80 2.16
CA GLN A 80 2.25 -20.75 3.18
C GLN A 80 2.66 -21.42 4.50
N GLY A 81 3.45 -20.71 5.29
CA GLY A 81 3.74 -21.10 6.66
C GLY A 81 2.48 -21.09 7.53
N PRO A 82 2.55 -21.67 8.75
CA PRO A 82 1.43 -21.62 9.66
C PRO A 82 1.04 -20.17 9.92
N ALA A 83 -0.26 -19.89 9.98
CA ALA A 83 -0.78 -18.58 10.37
C ALA A 83 -0.26 -18.29 11.79
N GLY A 84 0.71 -17.38 11.88
CA GLY A 84 1.26 -16.90 13.14
C GLY A 84 0.40 -15.78 13.72
N THR A 85 0.88 -15.20 14.82
CA THR A 85 0.34 -13.96 15.39
C THR A 85 0.76 -12.71 14.59
N GLU A 86 1.56 -12.89 13.56
CA GLU A 86 2.06 -11.82 12.69
C GLU A 86 1.11 -11.60 11.52
N PHE A 87 1.00 -10.35 11.07
CA PHE A 87 0.21 -9.97 9.90
C PHE A 87 0.80 -10.48 8.58
N VAL A 88 1.94 -11.13 8.63
CA VAL A 88 2.74 -11.58 7.48
C VAL A 88 2.96 -13.08 7.57
N THR A 89 2.75 -13.79 6.48
CA THR A 89 2.95 -15.22 6.36
C THR A 89 4.22 -15.52 5.56
N GLU A 90 5.07 -16.42 6.06
CA GLU A 90 6.20 -16.95 5.30
C GLU A 90 5.70 -17.74 4.09
N LEU A 91 6.38 -17.57 2.94
CA LEU A 91 6.01 -18.21 1.70
C LEU A 91 6.97 -19.35 1.36
N GLN A 92 6.43 -20.47 0.89
CA GLN A 92 7.19 -21.54 0.25
C GLN A 92 7.18 -21.28 -1.25
N LEU A 93 8.36 -21.26 -1.85
CA LEU A 93 8.55 -20.84 -3.24
C LEU A 93 9.19 -21.96 -4.08
N ALA A 94 8.69 -22.13 -5.30
CA ALA A 94 9.35 -22.89 -6.36
C ALA A 94 9.77 -21.92 -7.48
N GLN A 95 11.06 -21.78 -7.69
CA GLN A 95 11.61 -20.87 -8.69
C GLN A 95 11.15 -21.30 -10.09
N ARG A 96 10.82 -20.31 -10.92
CA ARG A 96 10.50 -20.47 -12.35
C ARG A 96 11.63 -19.88 -13.20
N ASP A 97 11.88 -20.50 -14.35
CA ASP A 97 12.86 -20.00 -15.33
C ASP A 97 12.20 -18.98 -16.27
N THR A 98 11.71 -17.88 -15.69
CA THR A 98 11.09 -16.78 -16.44
C THR A 98 11.49 -15.45 -15.81
N ASP A 99 11.72 -14.44 -16.66
CA ASP A 99 12.06 -13.08 -16.23
C ASP A 99 10.80 -12.29 -15.83
N GLY A 100 10.82 -11.74 -14.64
CA GLY A 100 9.76 -10.88 -14.07
C GLY A 100 10.18 -9.43 -13.84
N ALA A 101 11.33 -9.00 -14.34
CA ALA A 101 11.83 -7.64 -14.09
C ALA A 101 10.81 -6.55 -14.47
N ALA A 102 10.05 -6.76 -15.55
CA ALA A 102 9.02 -5.83 -16.02
C ALA A 102 7.81 -5.70 -15.07
N ASP A 103 7.62 -6.65 -14.14
CA ASP A 103 6.48 -6.64 -13.21
C ASP A 103 6.79 -5.93 -11.90
N VAL A 104 8.08 -5.81 -11.54
CA VAL A 104 8.51 -5.36 -10.21
C VAL A 104 8.03 -3.94 -9.93
N ALA A 105 8.25 -3.01 -10.86
CA ALA A 105 7.91 -1.60 -10.65
C ALA A 105 6.39 -1.43 -10.42
N LEU A 106 5.55 -2.04 -11.25
CA LEU A 106 4.09 -2.01 -11.08
C LEU A 106 3.66 -2.66 -9.76
N GLY A 107 4.26 -3.81 -9.43
CA GLY A 107 3.99 -4.54 -8.19
C GLY A 107 4.39 -3.79 -6.92
N LEU A 108 5.27 -2.78 -7.01
CA LEU A 108 5.63 -1.88 -5.92
C LEU A 108 4.74 -0.64 -5.88
N VAL A 109 4.42 -0.06 -7.03
CA VAL A 109 3.65 1.19 -7.12
C VAL A 109 2.21 1.01 -6.66
N LEU A 110 1.51 -0.03 -7.11
CA LEU A 110 0.09 -0.20 -6.78
C LEU A 110 -0.19 -0.39 -5.28
N PRO A 111 0.58 -1.18 -4.50
CA PRO A 111 0.41 -1.22 -3.04
C PRO A 111 0.64 0.12 -2.34
N CYS A 112 1.54 0.98 -2.87
CA CYS A 112 1.72 2.33 -2.33
C CYS A 112 0.48 3.21 -2.53
N TRP A 113 -0.27 3.04 -3.62
CA TRP A 113 -1.57 3.69 -3.80
C TRP A 113 -2.63 3.18 -2.83
N THR A 114 -2.61 1.90 -2.49
CA THR A 114 -3.47 1.36 -1.42
C THR A 114 -3.13 2.02 -0.08
N LEU A 115 -1.84 2.08 0.26
CA LEU A 115 -1.39 2.73 1.50
C LEU A 115 -1.78 4.21 1.54
N LEU A 116 -1.63 4.95 0.43
CA LEU A 116 -2.05 6.34 0.33
C LEU A 116 -3.55 6.51 0.65
N GLY A 117 -4.41 5.61 0.16
CA GLY A 117 -5.83 5.59 0.52
C GLY A 117 -6.09 5.35 2.01
N MET A 118 -5.30 4.50 2.66
CA MET A 118 -5.37 4.30 4.11
C MET A 118 -4.99 5.57 4.88
N LEU A 119 -3.97 6.30 4.41
CA LEU A 119 -3.56 7.57 5.01
C LEU A 119 -4.64 8.65 4.84
N ASP A 120 -5.27 8.74 3.67
CA ASP A 120 -6.40 9.64 3.42
C ASP A 120 -7.50 9.42 4.47
N ARG A 121 -7.87 8.15 4.69
CA ARG A 121 -8.92 7.79 5.63
C ARG A 121 -8.53 8.06 7.09
N ALA A 122 -7.31 7.75 7.48
CA ALA A 122 -6.81 7.97 8.83
C ALA A 122 -6.85 9.46 9.20
N ILE A 123 -6.41 10.34 8.31
CA ILE A 123 -6.45 11.80 8.52
C ILE A 123 -7.89 12.28 8.60
N GLU A 124 -8.77 11.87 7.68
CA GLU A 124 -10.18 12.26 7.69
C GLU A 124 -10.87 11.89 9.00
N LEU A 125 -10.71 10.65 9.46
CA LEU A 125 -11.29 10.19 10.74
C LEU A 125 -10.73 10.99 11.92
N THR A 126 -9.43 11.29 11.89
CA THR A 126 -8.77 12.06 12.96
C THR A 126 -9.27 13.50 12.98
N VAL A 127 -9.40 14.16 11.84
CA VAL A 127 -9.97 15.51 11.74
C VAL A 127 -11.39 15.54 12.27
N ALA A 128 -12.23 14.57 11.90
CA ALA A 128 -13.58 14.45 12.43
C ALA A 128 -13.59 14.28 13.95
N HIS A 129 -12.74 13.38 14.48
CA HIS A 129 -12.62 13.14 15.91
C HIS A 129 -12.22 14.40 16.68
N VAL A 130 -11.13 15.08 16.33
CA VAL A 130 -10.65 16.25 17.06
C VAL A 130 -11.57 17.46 16.95
N SER A 131 -12.40 17.52 15.91
CA SER A 131 -13.40 18.58 15.71
C SER A 131 -14.61 18.42 16.62
N LEU A 132 -14.92 17.19 17.03
CA LEU A 132 -16.06 16.87 17.90
C LEU A 132 -15.65 16.72 19.37
N ARG A 133 -14.49 16.15 19.64
CA ARG A 133 -14.01 15.86 20.99
C ARG A 133 -13.68 17.15 21.73
N LYS A 134 -14.29 17.34 22.91
CA LYS A 134 -14.03 18.50 23.81
C LYS A 134 -13.23 18.08 25.03
N GLN A 135 -12.21 18.87 25.35
CA GLN A 135 -11.44 18.81 26.59
C GLN A 135 -11.08 20.24 27.03
N PHE A 136 -10.99 20.46 28.32
CA PHE A 136 -10.67 21.79 28.90
C PHE A 136 -11.59 22.93 28.41
N GLY A 137 -12.86 22.60 28.13
CA GLY A 137 -13.87 23.58 27.72
C GLY A 137 -13.92 23.90 26.23
N GLN A 138 -13.06 23.32 25.41
CA GLN A 138 -13.00 23.57 23.96
C GLN A 138 -12.72 22.28 23.15
N THR A 139 -12.89 22.34 21.83
CA THR A 139 -12.59 21.21 20.95
C THR A 139 -11.09 20.94 20.86
N LEU A 140 -10.68 19.68 20.66
CA LEU A 140 -9.26 19.35 20.48
C LEU A 140 -8.64 20.09 19.31
N SER A 141 -9.40 20.30 18.22
CA SER A 141 -8.97 21.03 17.02
C SER A 141 -8.62 22.50 17.29
N SER A 142 -9.03 23.08 18.41
CA SER A 142 -8.67 24.47 18.78
C SER A 142 -7.28 24.59 19.40
N PHE A 143 -6.65 23.48 19.80
CA PHE A 143 -5.31 23.51 20.37
C PHE A 143 -4.24 23.56 19.29
N GLN A 144 -3.32 24.52 19.37
CA GLN A 144 -2.27 24.72 18.40
C GLN A 144 -1.40 23.46 18.18
N GLY A 145 -1.10 22.73 19.27
CA GLY A 145 -0.34 21.47 19.19
C GLY A 145 -1.03 20.38 18.37
N VAL A 146 -2.37 20.32 18.38
CA VAL A 146 -3.17 19.41 17.55
C VAL A 146 -3.13 19.86 16.08
N GLN A 147 -3.29 21.17 15.85
CA GLN A 147 -3.25 21.73 14.49
C GLN A 147 -1.89 21.46 13.80
N PHE A 148 -0.77 21.66 14.52
CA PHE A 148 0.56 21.39 13.98
C PHE A 148 0.75 19.92 13.65
N GLN A 149 0.37 18.99 14.53
CA GLN A 149 0.49 17.57 14.27
C GLN A 149 -0.32 17.13 13.03
N LEU A 150 -1.55 17.64 12.89
CA LEU A 150 -2.36 17.36 11.68
C LEU A 150 -1.76 17.97 10.43
N THR A 151 -1.17 19.17 10.54
CA THR A 151 -0.47 19.79 9.40
C THR A 151 0.72 18.97 8.98
N ASP A 152 1.54 18.50 9.91
CA ASP A 152 2.70 17.65 9.63
C ASP A 152 2.26 16.34 8.94
N ALA A 153 1.21 15.68 9.45
CA ALA A 153 0.66 14.47 8.83
C ALA A 153 0.14 14.73 7.40
N GLU A 154 -0.54 15.86 7.18
CA GLU A 154 -1.02 16.22 5.84
C GLU A 154 0.11 16.58 4.87
N VAL A 155 1.19 17.18 5.33
CA VAL A 155 2.38 17.45 4.51
C VAL A 155 2.99 16.13 4.02
N GLU A 156 3.16 15.15 4.92
CA GLU A 156 3.68 13.83 4.55
C GLU A 156 2.77 13.11 3.54
N ARG A 157 1.45 13.08 3.80
CA ARG A 157 0.49 12.49 2.88
C ARG A 157 0.49 13.18 1.52
N SER A 158 0.54 14.52 1.48
CA SER A 158 0.56 15.28 0.23
C SER A 158 1.85 15.07 -0.55
N GLY A 159 2.98 15.01 0.12
CA GLY A 159 4.27 14.67 -0.49
C GLY A 159 4.25 13.28 -1.11
N LEU A 160 3.70 12.30 -0.40
CA LEU A 160 3.54 10.94 -0.92
C LEU A 160 2.61 10.89 -2.14
N ASP A 161 1.49 11.63 -2.15
CA ASP A 161 0.58 11.71 -3.31
C ASP A 161 1.28 12.22 -4.58
N MET A 162 2.14 13.23 -4.43
CA MET A 162 2.92 13.74 -5.56
C MET A 162 3.93 12.71 -6.08
N LEU A 163 4.63 12.03 -5.18
CA LEU A 163 5.61 11.00 -5.55
C LEU A 163 4.93 9.77 -6.16
N ALA A 164 3.75 9.38 -5.65
CA ALA A 164 2.95 8.28 -6.20
C ALA A 164 2.51 8.56 -7.64
N LYS A 165 2.08 9.78 -7.95
CA LYS A 165 1.75 10.22 -9.31
C LYS A 165 2.95 10.16 -10.24
N TYR A 166 4.11 10.63 -9.76
CA TYR A 166 5.36 10.59 -10.54
C TYR A 166 5.80 9.15 -10.84
N ALA A 167 5.81 8.27 -9.83
CA ALA A 167 6.19 6.89 -10.03
C ALA A 167 5.19 6.13 -10.95
N LEU A 168 3.89 6.43 -10.84
CA LEU A 168 2.87 5.87 -11.73
C LEU A 168 3.11 6.29 -13.19
N TRP A 169 3.37 7.58 -13.43
CA TRP A 169 3.74 8.10 -14.74
C TRP A 169 5.02 7.43 -15.27
N SER A 170 6.04 7.27 -14.43
CA SER A 170 7.30 6.61 -14.80
C SER A 170 7.09 5.17 -15.27
N VAL A 171 6.20 4.42 -14.61
CA VAL A 171 5.79 3.06 -15.01
C VAL A 171 5.01 3.11 -16.32
N GLY A 172 4.04 4.01 -16.47
CA GLY A 172 3.22 4.17 -17.69
C GLY A 172 4.05 4.48 -18.93
N GLU A 173 5.03 5.38 -18.81
CA GLU A 173 5.99 5.73 -19.86
C GLU A 173 7.10 4.70 -20.06
N ARG A 174 7.10 3.60 -19.30
CA ARG A 174 8.12 2.53 -19.35
C ARG A 174 9.54 3.07 -19.27
N ARG A 175 9.75 4.05 -18.37
CA ARG A 175 11.06 4.69 -18.22
C ARG A 175 12.10 3.71 -17.69
N PRO A 176 13.37 3.85 -18.09
CA PRO A 176 14.45 3.01 -17.56
C PRO A 176 14.59 3.12 -16.04
N GLU A 177 14.22 4.28 -15.46
CA GLU A 177 14.30 4.56 -14.03
C GLU A 177 13.07 4.07 -13.23
N ALA A 178 12.02 3.52 -13.87
CA ALA A 178 10.75 3.18 -13.23
C ALA A 178 10.89 2.31 -11.97
N LEU A 179 11.84 1.37 -11.95
CA LEU A 179 12.11 0.58 -10.74
C LEU A 179 12.71 1.43 -9.61
N HIS A 180 13.62 2.36 -9.91
CA HIS A 180 14.19 3.25 -8.90
C HIS A 180 13.14 4.22 -8.34
N ASP A 181 12.28 4.74 -9.22
CA ASP A 181 11.16 5.61 -8.84
C ASP A 181 10.15 4.87 -7.96
N ALA A 182 9.84 3.61 -8.27
CA ALA A 182 8.99 2.75 -7.46
C ALA A 182 9.59 2.43 -6.08
N LEU A 183 10.89 2.19 -6.01
CA LEU A 183 11.60 1.97 -4.74
C LEU A 183 11.67 3.24 -3.88
N ALA A 184 11.89 4.40 -4.50
CA ALA A 184 11.84 5.69 -3.82
C ALA A 184 10.43 5.98 -3.28
N LEU A 185 9.39 5.67 -4.07
CA LEU A 185 8.00 5.75 -3.62
C LEU A 185 7.74 4.82 -2.43
N LEU A 186 8.18 3.56 -2.48
CA LEU A 186 7.99 2.61 -1.39
C LEU A 186 8.64 3.10 -0.09
N ALA A 187 9.89 3.60 -0.17
CA ALA A 187 10.58 4.15 1.00
C ALA A 187 9.80 5.33 1.61
N ALA A 188 9.42 6.31 0.78
CA ALA A 188 8.63 7.45 1.23
C ALA A 188 7.25 7.04 1.77
N ALA A 189 6.61 6.03 1.19
CA ALA A 189 5.32 5.51 1.64
C ALA A 189 5.40 4.90 3.05
N LEU A 190 6.46 4.17 3.35
CA LEU A 190 6.69 3.59 4.68
C LEU A 190 6.96 4.68 5.73
N GLU A 191 7.78 5.69 5.40
CA GLU A 191 8.06 6.82 6.28
C GLU A 191 6.80 7.67 6.54
N ALA A 192 6.04 8.02 5.51
CA ALA A 192 4.79 8.76 5.64
C ALA A 192 3.76 7.97 6.47
N ALA A 193 3.65 6.66 6.25
CA ALA A 193 2.74 5.80 7.01
C ALA A 193 3.08 5.79 8.51
N GLU A 194 4.35 5.65 8.86
CA GLU A 194 4.79 5.71 10.26
C GLU A 194 4.39 7.03 10.92
N ILE A 195 4.65 8.16 10.25
CA ILE A 195 4.35 9.49 10.78
C ILE A 195 2.82 9.69 10.91
N VAL A 196 2.09 9.46 9.82
CA VAL A 196 0.64 9.72 9.77
C VAL A 196 -0.11 8.83 10.75
N PHE A 197 0.11 7.52 10.73
CA PHE A 197 -0.60 6.62 11.65
C PHE A 197 -0.24 6.89 13.11
N ARG A 198 1.01 7.19 13.42
CA ARG A 198 1.41 7.58 14.77
C ARG A 198 0.69 8.85 15.24
N VAL A 199 0.62 9.88 14.40
CA VAL A 199 -0.09 11.12 14.71
C VAL A 199 -1.59 10.87 14.89
N CYS A 200 -2.22 10.18 13.96
CA CYS A 200 -3.64 9.86 14.00
C CYS A 200 -3.98 9.06 15.27
N HIS A 201 -3.23 7.99 15.54
CA HIS A 201 -3.42 7.18 16.74
C HIS A 201 -3.25 7.97 18.02
N GLN A 202 -2.22 8.84 18.12
CA GLN A 202 -1.99 9.70 19.27
C GLN A 202 -3.15 10.68 19.50
N LEU A 203 -3.69 11.29 18.44
CA LEU A 203 -4.78 12.27 18.54
C LEU A 203 -6.13 11.63 18.89
N HIS A 204 -6.35 10.36 18.58
CA HIS A 204 -7.49 9.59 19.10
C HIS A 204 -7.35 9.23 20.59
N GLY A 205 -6.13 9.15 21.11
CA GLY A 205 -5.85 8.79 22.50
C GLY A 205 -6.36 7.38 22.85
N ALA A 206 -6.98 7.21 24.01
CA ALA A 206 -7.48 5.89 24.44
C ALA A 206 -8.54 5.30 23.49
N VAL A 207 -9.31 6.13 22.79
CA VAL A 207 -10.31 5.68 21.81
C VAL A 207 -9.65 5.00 20.61
N GLY A 208 -8.41 5.39 20.24
CA GLY A 208 -7.66 4.75 19.16
C GLY A 208 -7.27 3.28 19.41
N PHE A 209 -7.50 2.77 20.62
CA PHE A 209 -7.34 1.34 20.95
C PHE A 209 -8.67 0.57 20.94
N CYS A 210 -9.77 1.21 20.60
CA CYS A 210 -11.09 0.59 20.58
C CYS A 210 -11.45 0.17 19.16
N ASP A 211 -12.14 -1.00 19.03
CA ASP A 211 -12.55 -1.55 17.74
C ASP A 211 -13.52 -0.66 16.96
N GLU A 212 -14.21 0.26 17.66
CA GLU A 212 -15.13 1.22 17.04
C GLU A 212 -14.45 2.34 16.24
N THR A 213 -13.12 2.42 16.27
CA THR A 213 -12.33 3.45 15.55
C THR A 213 -11.58 2.93 14.33
N THR A 214 -11.89 1.74 13.88
CA THR A 214 -11.30 1.12 12.67
C THR A 214 -12.02 1.52 11.39
#